data_32ea6ad2acd1e526e10db5bb2290c2c8
#
_entry.id   32ea6ad2acd1e526e10db5bb2290c2c8
#
_cell.length_a   1.000
_cell.length_b   1.000
_cell.length_c   1.000
_cell.angle_alpha   90.00
_cell.angle_beta   90.00
_cell.angle_gamma   90.00
#
_symmetry.space_group_name_H-M   'P 1'
#
loop_
_entity.id
_entity.type
_entity.pdbx_description
1 polymer ?
#
loop_
_entity_poly.entity_id
_entity_poly.type
_entity_poly.pdbx_seq_one_letter_code
_entity_poly.pdbx_strand_id
1 'polypeptide(L)'
;MAYSAINEHAEKSSAFTETLRKYHPEIVVVESIEEHGVESEAYEKSLCLFRTHPDLAGIYVTTEASIPILHAARDSGILPKLSVVTTDLFPALVGEIREGHVIGTIDQRPFTQGRLAFRVLHQFLIEGSCPSSQVLLSPHLVMRGNLDFFLRHQSLSSIADSGPDEFIDSAVLEGYSLG
;
A
#
# COMPACT_ATOMS: atom_id res chain seq x y z
N MET A 1 -6.25 7.77 -5.86
CA MET A 1 -5.27 8.55 -6.62
C MET A 1 -4.22 7.64 -7.17
N ALA A 2 -3.85 7.80 -8.41
CA ALA A 2 -2.87 6.95 -9.09
C ALA A 2 -2.01 7.78 -10.02
N TYR A 3 -0.74 7.43 -10.14
CA TYR A 3 0.11 7.86 -11.23
C TYR A 3 0.06 6.78 -12.30
N SER A 4 -0.77 6.99 -13.32
CA SER A 4 -1.10 5.97 -14.35
C SER A 4 0.10 5.52 -15.20
N ALA A 5 1.20 6.27 -15.20
CA ALA A 5 2.43 5.87 -15.87
C ALA A 5 3.12 4.66 -15.19
N ILE A 6 2.73 4.29 -13.98
CA ILE A 6 3.22 3.10 -13.27
C ILE A 6 2.12 2.05 -13.29
N ASN A 7 2.33 0.95 -14.01
CA ASN A 7 1.36 -0.15 -14.16
C ASN A 7 0.73 -0.60 -12.84
N GLU A 8 1.51 -0.62 -11.77
CA GLU A 8 1.06 -1.01 -10.44
C GLU A 8 -0.08 -0.12 -9.90
N HIS A 9 0.01 1.19 -10.09
CA HIS A 9 -1.04 2.11 -9.63
C HIS A 9 -2.32 1.96 -10.47
N ALA A 10 -2.17 1.75 -11.78
CA ALA A 10 -3.30 1.51 -12.67
C ALA A 10 -4.00 0.18 -12.32
N GLU A 11 -3.25 -0.88 -12.04
CA GLU A 11 -3.80 -2.18 -11.61
C GLU A 11 -4.54 -2.07 -10.27
N LYS A 12 -3.99 -1.38 -9.29
CA LYS A 12 -4.65 -1.14 -7.99
C LYS A 12 -5.98 -0.38 -8.16
N SER A 13 -5.98 0.67 -8.97
CA SER A 13 -7.17 1.49 -9.23
C SER A 13 -8.24 0.69 -9.97
N SER A 14 -7.85 -0.07 -10.99
CA SER A 14 -8.76 -0.94 -11.76
C SER A 14 -9.36 -2.02 -10.86
N ALA A 15 -8.53 -2.75 -10.12
CA ALA A 15 -8.96 -3.80 -9.22
C ALA A 15 -9.92 -3.29 -8.12
N PHE A 16 -9.64 -2.11 -7.55
CA PHE A 16 -10.51 -1.47 -6.59
C PHE A 16 -11.89 -1.17 -7.19
N THR A 17 -11.91 -0.53 -8.35
CA THR A 17 -13.16 -0.15 -9.03
C THR A 17 -13.97 -1.37 -9.46
N GLU A 18 -13.31 -2.39 -10.02
CA GLU A 18 -13.97 -3.63 -10.45
C GLU A 18 -14.54 -4.41 -9.27
N THR A 19 -13.80 -4.44 -8.14
CA THR A 19 -14.25 -5.12 -6.91
C THR A 19 -15.49 -4.44 -6.34
N LEU A 20 -15.48 -3.11 -6.25
CA LEU A 20 -16.66 -2.35 -5.81
C LEU A 20 -17.85 -2.62 -6.74
N ARG A 21 -17.68 -2.51 -8.04
CA ARG A 21 -18.77 -2.75 -9.00
C ARG A 21 -19.36 -4.15 -8.89
N LYS A 22 -18.54 -5.15 -8.57
CA LYS A 22 -18.95 -6.55 -8.49
C LYS A 22 -19.67 -6.90 -7.19
N TYR A 23 -19.17 -6.39 -6.06
CA TYR A 23 -19.63 -6.83 -4.74
C TYR A 23 -20.40 -5.75 -3.98
N HIS A 24 -20.23 -4.49 -4.36
CA HIS A 24 -20.83 -3.31 -3.71
C HIS A 24 -21.31 -2.30 -4.76
N PRO A 25 -22.24 -2.69 -5.65
CA PRO A 25 -22.71 -1.83 -6.75
C PRO A 25 -23.39 -0.54 -6.27
N GLU A 26 -23.78 -0.46 -5.00
CA GLU A 26 -24.31 0.74 -4.35
C GLU A 26 -23.24 1.80 -4.09
N ILE A 27 -21.94 1.43 -4.11
CA ILE A 27 -20.84 2.36 -3.91
C ILE A 27 -20.37 2.90 -5.28
N VAL A 28 -20.47 4.19 -5.45
CA VAL A 28 -20.09 4.87 -6.68
C VAL A 28 -18.70 5.48 -6.54
N VAL A 29 -17.79 5.12 -7.45
CA VAL A 29 -16.50 5.80 -7.59
C VAL A 29 -16.74 7.09 -8.37
N VAL A 30 -16.66 8.24 -7.68
CA VAL A 30 -17.01 9.56 -8.25
C VAL A 30 -15.87 10.14 -9.08
N GLU A 31 -14.62 9.90 -8.66
CA GLU A 31 -13.45 10.46 -9.35
C GLU A 31 -12.20 9.64 -9.07
N SER A 32 -11.28 9.62 -10.04
CA SER A 32 -9.90 9.15 -9.89
C SER A 32 -8.94 10.30 -10.20
N ILE A 33 -8.06 10.62 -9.26
CA ILE A 33 -7.14 11.76 -9.37
C ILE A 33 -5.71 11.25 -9.49
N GLU A 34 -4.93 11.89 -10.37
CA GLU A 34 -3.49 11.68 -10.53
C GLU A 34 -2.73 12.90 -9.97
N GLU A 35 -1.75 12.65 -9.10
CA GLU A 35 -0.91 13.69 -8.48
C GLU A 35 0.53 13.73 -9.02
N HIS A 36 0.87 12.86 -9.98
CA HIS A 36 2.18 12.77 -10.65
C HIS A 36 3.39 12.71 -9.69
N GLY A 37 3.21 12.23 -8.45
CA GLY A 37 4.23 12.20 -7.44
C GLY A 37 4.58 13.56 -6.82
N VAL A 38 3.72 14.57 -7.01
CA VAL A 38 3.92 15.94 -6.50
C VAL A 38 2.99 16.22 -5.32
N GLU A 39 3.56 16.42 -4.13
CA GLU A 39 2.80 16.61 -2.89
C GLU A 39 1.82 17.81 -2.96
N SER A 40 2.25 18.93 -3.56
CA SER A 40 1.39 20.11 -3.72
C SER A 40 0.19 19.82 -4.63
N GLU A 41 0.38 19.05 -5.71
CA GLU A 41 -0.74 18.62 -6.55
C GLU A 41 -1.68 17.68 -5.81
N ALA A 42 -1.13 16.73 -5.02
CA ALA A 42 -1.93 15.85 -4.20
C ALA A 42 -2.83 16.63 -3.22
N TYR A 43 -2.26 17.63 -2.55
CA TYR A 43 -3.01 18.50 -1.65
C TYR A 43 -4.09 19.31 -2.37
N GLU A 44 -3.71 20.07 -3.41
CA GLU A 44 -4.62 20.98 -4.10
C GLU A 44 -5.78 20.25 -4.80
N LYS A 45 -5.47 19.16 -5.51
CA LYS A 45 -6.48 18.34 -6.19
C LYS A 45 -7.42 17.68 -5.18
N SER A 46 -6.89 17.19 -4.06
CA SER A 46 -7.72 16.62 -2.98
C SER A 46 -8.61 17.67 -2.33
N LEU A 47 -8.09 18.85 -2.06
CA LEU A 47 -8.87 19.94 -1.50
C LEU A 47 -10.03 20.34 -2.44
N CYS A 48 -9.77 20.35 -3.75
CA CYS A 48 -10.80 20.58 -4.76
C CYS A 48 -11.86 19.46 -4.72
N LEU A 49 -11.43 18.20 -4.73
CA LEU A 49 -12.31 17.04 -4.65
C LEU A 49 -13.22 17.10 -3.43
N PHE A 50 -12.67 17.35 -2.24
CA PHE A 50 -13.42 17.37 -0.99
C PHE A 50 -14.43 18.52 -0.92
N ARG A 51 -14.13 19.64 -1.57
CA ARG A 51 -15.07 20.76 -1.70
C ARG A 51 -16.20 20.47 -2.69
N THR A 52 -15.90 19.73 -3.74
CA THR A 52 -16.88 19.33 -4.77
C THR A 52 -17.79 18.19 -4.28
N HIS A 53 -17.24 17.30 -3.44
CA HIS A 53 -17.93 16.14 -2.87
C HIS A 53 -17.88 16.16 -1.33
N PRO A 54 -18.63 17.04 -0.66
CA PRO A 54 -18.61 17.16 0.81
C PRO A 54 -19.23 15.96 1.53
N ASP A 55 -19.91 15.09 0.80
CA ASP A 55 -20.52 13.83 1.23
C ASP A 55 -19.69 12.59 0.89
N LEU A 56 -18.46 12.78 0.41
CA LEU A 56 -17.57 11.67 0.10
C LEU A 56 -17.35 10.77 1.32
N ALA A 57 -17.69 9.49 1.18
CA ALA A 57 -17.63 8.52 2.26
C ALA A 57 -16.25 7.87 2.44
N GLY A 58 -15.46 7.76 1.38
CA GLY A 58 -14.17 7.10 1.45
C GLY A 58 -13.22 7.44 0.31
N ILE A 59 -11.93 7.19 0.56
CA ILE A 59 -10.85 7.35 -0.43
C ILE A 59 -9.85 6.19 -0.31
N TYR A 60 -9.40 5.69 -1.44
CA TYR A 60 -8.26 4.78 -1.52
C TYR A 60 -7.07 5.50 -2.17
N VAL A 61 -5.98 5.61 -1.44
CA VAL A 61 -4.72 6.23 -1.90
C VAL A 61 -3.77 5.12 -2.33
N THR A 62 -3.51 5.03 -3.63
CA THR A 62 -2.67 3.98 -4.23
C THR A 62 -1.17 4.32 -4.26
N THR A 63 -0.82 5.54 -3.83
CA THR A 63 0.54 6.09 -3.81
C THR A 63 0.99 6.45 -2.40
N GLU A 64 2.22 6.94 -2.26
CA GLU A 64 2.76 7.44 -0.98
C GLU A 64 2.23 8.84 -0.59
N ALA A 65 1.42 9.49 -1.44
CA ALA A 65 0.92 10.85 -1.22
C ALA A 65 -0.19 10.96 -0.15
N SER A 66 -0.21 10.06 0.84
CA SER A 66 -1.26 10.01 1.86
C SER A 66 -1.30 11.25 2.75
N ILE A 67 -0.13 11.78 3.14
CA ILE A 67 -0.06 12.89 4.11
C ILE A 67 -0.64 14.20 3.55
N PRO A 68 -0.25 14.68 2.36
CA PRO A 68 -0.88 15.89 1.79
C PRO A 68 -2.39 15.72 1.57
N ILE A 69 -2.87 14.52 1.25
CA ILE A 69 -4.28 14.22 1.10
C ILE A 69 -5.01 14.32 2.45
N LEU A 70 -4.43 13.78 3.53
CA LEU A 70 -4.99 13.89 4.89
C LEU A 70 -5.01 15.35 5.37
N HIS A 71 -4.00 16.15 5.03
CA HIS A 71 -3.99 17.58 5.31
C HIS A 71 -5.15 18.28 4.58
N ALA A 72 -5.35 18.02 3.30
CA ALA A 72 -6.46 18.56 2.53
C ALA A 72 -7.83 18.15 3.11
N ALA A 73 -7.97 16.88 3.55
CA ALA A 73 -9.19 16.39 4.20
C ALA A 73 -9.46 17.08 5.55
N ARG A 74 -8.40 17.37 6.30
CA ARG A 74 -8.49 18.11 7.57
C ARG A 74 -8.92 19.57 7.33
N ASP A 75 -8.27 20.24 6.38
CA ASP A 75 -8.53 21.64 6.05
C ASP A 75 -9.91 21.87 5.41
N SER A 76 -10.45 20.86 4.71
CA SER A 76 -11.83 20.87 4.21
C SER A 76 -12.87 20.47 5.25
N GLY A 77 -12.46 19.97 6.42
CA GLY A 77 -13.35 19.54 7.49
C GLY A 77 -14.02 18.17 7.27
N ILE A 78 -13.67 17.43 6.21
CA ILE A 78 -14.29 16.15 5.88
C ILE A 78 -13.66 14.97 6.64
N LEU A 79 -12.40 15.11 7.12
CA LEU A 79 -11.61 14.03 7.69
C LEU A 79 -12.34 13.18 8.74
N PRO A 80 -13.13 13.73 9.68
CA PRO A 80 -13.83 12.94 10.69
C PRO A 80 -14.90 11.98 10.15
N LYS A 81 -15.33 12.16 8.90
CA LYS A 81 -16.35 11.33 8.25
C LYS A 81 -15.78 10.48 7.12
N LEU A 82 -14.53 10.71 6.74
CA LEU A 82 -13.91 10.10 5.58
C LEU A 82 -13.23 8.78 5.98
N SER A 83 -13.61 7.69 5.33
CA SER A 83 -12.92 6.40 5.43
C SER A 83 -11.68 6.41 4.54
N VAL A 84 -10.48 6.40 5.13
CA VAL A 84 -9.23 6.46 4.37
C VAL A 84 -8.49 5.13 4.42
N VAL A 85 -8.19 4.59 3.25
CA VAL A 85 -7.27 3.45 3.06
C VAL A 85 -6.09 3.92 2.23
N THR A 86 -4.88 3.53 2.62
CA THR A 86 -3.64 3.99 2.00
C THR A 86 -2.78 2.83 1.53
N THR A 87 -1.67 3.15 0.88
CA THR A 87 -0.63 2.20 0.48
C THR A 87 0.66 2.53 1.23
N ASP A 88 1.36 1.48 1.64
CA ASP A 88 2.61 1.45 2.39
C ASP A 88 2.53 1.99 3.83
N LEU A 89 3.41 1.49 4.67
CA LEU A 89 3.57 1.92 6.05
C LEU A 89 4.87 2.70 6.21
N PHE A 90 4.76 3.98 6.53
CA PHE A 90 5.90 4.87 6.77
C PHE A 90 5.70 5.72 8.02
N PRO A 91 6.77 6.29 8.62
CA PRO A 91 6.71 6.91 9.94
C PRO A 91 5.62 7.97 10.12
N ALA A 92 5.42 8.83 9.11
CA ALA A 92 4.42 9.89 9.19
C ALA A 92 2.97 9.36 9.23
N LEU A 93 2.71 8.17 8.69
CA LEU A 93 1.38 7.56 8.66
C LEU A 93 0.98 6.90 9.99
N VAL A 94 1.97 6.55 10.84
CA VAL A 94 1.75 5.84 12.10
C VAL A 94 0.81 6.61 13.04
N GLY A 95 1.00 7.92 13.16
CA GLY A 95 0.12 8.79 13.95
C GLY A 95 -1.32 8.76 13.44
N GLU A 96 -1.50 8.91 12.15
CA GLU A 96 -2.82 8.96 11.49
C GLU A 96 -3.61 7.63 11.67
N ILE A 97 -2.91 6.48 11.63
CA ILE A 97 -3.53 5.17 11.91
C ILE A 97 -3.90 5.05 13.40
N ARG A 98 -3.05 5.50 14.33
CA ARG A 98 -3.34 5.47 15.77
C ARG A 98 -4.53 6.33 16.17
N GLU A 99 -4.65 7.50 15.56
CA GLU A 99 -5.74 8.44 15.77
C GLU A 99 -7.05 7.99 15.08
N GLY A 100 -6.95 7.03 14.14
CA GLY A 100 -8.10 6.50 13.41
C GLY A 100 -8.51 7.32 12.19
N HIS A 101 -7.68 8.26 11.77
CA HIS A 101 -7.88 9.01 10.52
C HIS A 101 -7.63 8.13 9.28
N VAL A 102 -6.78 7.13 9.42
CA VAL A 102 -6.55 6.08 8.43
C VAL A 102 -7.02 4.75 9.01
N ILE A 103 -7.97 4.10 8.33
CA ILE A 103 -8.54 2.83 8.75
C ILE A 103 -7.52 1.71 8.62
N GLY A 104 -6.75 1.74 7.54
CA GLY A 104 -5.69 0.80 7.28
C GLY A 104 -4.82 1.19 6.10
N THR A 105 -3.63 0.59 6.05
CA THR A 105 -2.71 0.70 4.93
C THR A 105 -2.31 -0.67 4.41
N ILE A 106 -2.12 -0.77 3.10
CA ILE A 106 -1.66 -1.97 2.43
C ILE A 106 -0.15 -1.87 2.30
N ASP A 107 0.59 -2.51 3.22
CA ASP A 107 2.05 -2.57 3.20
C ASP A 107 2.53 -3.60 2.18
N GLN A 108 3.26 -3.16 1.17
CA GLN A 108 3.75 -3.98 0.06
C GLN A 108 5.03 -4.76 0.41
N ARG A 109 5.56 -4.60 1.61
CA ARG A 109 6.75 -5.29 2.10
C ARG A 109 8.01 -4.98 1.27
N PRO A 110 8.36 -3.72 1.05
CA PRO A 110 9.45 -3.34 0.13
C PRO A 110 10.82 -3.92 0.55
N PHE A 111 11.08 -4.04 1.84
CA PHE A 111 12.29 -4.68 2.35
C PHE A 111 12.37 -6.16 1.97
N THR A 112 11.28 -6.91 2.14
CA THR A 112 11.21 -8.33 1.75
C THR A 112 11.33 -8.49 0.25
N GLN A 113 10.73 -7.61 -0.54
CA GLN A 113 10.87 -7.61 -2.01
C GLN A 113 12.34 -7.45 -2.42
N GLY A 114 13.05 -6.47 -1.84
CA GLY A 114 14.47 -6.24 -2.14
C GLY A 114 15.35 -7.44 -1.77
N ARG A 115 15.13 -8.04 -0.59
CA ARG A 115 15.87 -9.26 -0.16
C ARG A 115 15.60 -10.44 -1.09
N LEU A 116 14.35 -10.65 -1.47
CA LEU A 116 13.96 -11.75 -2.34
C LEU A 116 14.54 -11.56 -3.75
N ALA A 117 14.46 -10.37 -4.30
CA ALA A 117 15.06 -10.04 -5.59
C ALA A 117 16.57 -10.31 -5.60
N PHE A 118 17.30 -9.92 -4.54
CA PHE A 118 18.71 -10.20 -4.39
C PHE A 118 18.98 -11.72 -4.31
N ARG A 119 18.18 -12.46 -3.54
CA ARG A 119 18.33 -13.92 -3.40
C ARG A 119 18.13 -14.62 -4.75
N VAL A 120 17.08 -14.27 -5.49
CA VAL A 120 16.81 -14.80 -6.82
C VAL A 120 17.97 -14.52 -7.79
N LEU A 121 18.46 -13.27 -7.80
CA LEU A 121 19.61 -12.91 -8.63
C LEU A 121 20.87 -13.69 -8.25
N HIS A 122 21.15 -13.81 -6.95
CA HIS A 122 22.31 -14.58 -6.47
C HIS A 122 22.24 -16.06 -6.92
N GLN A 123 21.07 -16.70 -6.73
CA GLN A 123 20.88 -18.09 -7.17
C GLN A 123 21.06 -18.23 -8.69
N PHE A 124 20.52 -17.30 -9.46
CA PHE A 124 20.72 -17.30 -10.91
C PHE A 124 22.21 -17.20 -11.30
N LEU A 125 22.96 -16.31 -10.66
CA LEU A 125 24.38 -16.06 -10.98
C LEU A 125 25.30 -17.21 -10.55
N ILE A 126 25.00 -17.86 -9.42
CA ILE A 126 25.86 -18.90 -8.84
C ILE A 126 25.46 -20.31 -9.31
N GLU A 127 24.16 -20.59 -9.37
CA GLU A 127 23.61 -21.92 -9.61
C GLU A 127 22.99 -22.06 -11.00
N GLY A 128 22.84 -20.95 -11.75
CA GLY A 128 22.17 -20.93 -13.04
C GLY A 128 20.66 -21.17 -12.94
N SER A 129 20.11 -21.23 -11.74
CA SER A 129 18.68 -21.46 -11.52
C SER A 129 17.88 -20.17 -11.71
N CYS A 130 16.77 -20.27 -12.43
CA CYS A 130 15.85 -19.15 -12.65
C CYS A 130 14.45 -19.58 -12.21
N PRO A 131 13.72 -18.72 -11.49
CA PRO A 131 12.34 -19.03 -11.17
C PRO A 131 11.53 -19.24 -12.46
N SER A 132 10.65 -20.24 -12.45
CA SER A 132 9.85 -20.62 -13.63
C SER A 132 8.77 -19.60 -14.00
N SER A 133 8.48 -18.66 -13.11
CA SER A 133 7.43 -17.65 -13.29
C SER A 133 7.68 -16.43 -12.40
N GLN A 134 6.66 -15.61 -12.21
CA GLN A 134 6.69 -14.48 -11.31
C GLN A 134 6.76 -14.94 -9.84
N VAL A 135 7.54 -14.22 -9.03
CA VAL A 135 7.56 -14.38 -7.59
C VAL A 135 6.66 -13.30 -6.99
N LEU A 136 5.51 -13.69 -6.48
CA LEU A 136 4.53 -12.78 -5.91
C LEU A 136 4.60 -12.82 -4.38
N LEU A 137 4.60 -11.64 -3.77
CA LEU A 137 4.49 -11.48 -2.32
C LEU A 137 3.09 -10.97 -1.96
N SER A 138 2.44 -11.61 -1.00
CA SER A 138 1.19 -11.09 -0.45
C SER A 138 1.47 -9.82 0.36
N PRO A 139 0.75 -8.72 0.11
CA PRO A 139 0.86 -7.52 0.94
C PRO A 139 0.24 -7.76 2.31
N HIS A 140 0.59 -6.92 3.29
CA HIS A 140 -0.01 -6.95 4.61
C HIS A 140 -1.02 -5.81 4.77
N LEU A 141 -2.18 -6.11 5.34
CA LEU A 141 -3.10 -5.09 5.80
C LEU A 141 -2.71 -4.67 7.21
N VAL A 142 -2.25 -3.44 7.36
CA VAL A 142 -1.90 -2.84 8.64
C VAL A 142 -3.00 -1.90 9.09
N MET A 143 -3.55 -2.17 10.26
CA MET A 143 -4.63 -1.42 10.88
C MET A 143 -4.22 -1.05 12.31
N ARG A 144 -4.98 -0.18 12.97
CA ARG A 144 -4.72 0.21 14.37
C ARG A 144 -4.51 -0.99 15.30
N GLY A 145 -5.28 -2.08 15.11
CA GLY A 145 -5.22 -3.26 15.99
C GLY A 145 -3.94 -4.09 15.89
N ASN A 146 -3.24 -4.04 14.75
CA ASN A 146 -2.00 -4.79 14.52
C ASN A 146 -0.76 -3.90 14.27
N LEU A 147 -0.92 -2.58 14.30
CA LEU A 147 0.14 -1.62 13.99
C LEU A 147 1.41 -1.83 14.83
N ASP A 148 1.25 -1.98 16.15
CA ASP A 148 2.40 -2.13 17.06
C ASP A 148 3.19 -3.43 16.83
N PHE A 149 2.52 -4.47 16.32
CA PHE A 149 3.19 -5.69 15.88
C PHE A 149 4.13 -5.40 14.70
N PHE A 150 3.65 -4.73 13.67
CA PHE A 150 4.46 -4.37 12.50
C PHE A 150 5.61 -3.43 12.85
N LEU A 151 5.39 -2.44 13.70
CA LEU A 151 6.44 -1.50 14.12
C LEU A 151 7.58 -2.19 14.87
N ARG A 152 7.28 -3.15 15.74
CA ARG A 152 8.31 -3.94 16.44
C ARG A 152 9.12 -4.80 15.48
N HIS A 153 8.47 -5.44 14.52
CA HIS A 153 9.14 -6.29 13.55
C HIS A 153 9.97 -5.50 12.55
N GLN A 154 9.55 -4.33 12.12
CA GLN A 154 10.37 -3.43 11.29
C GLN A 154 11.65 -3.00 12.03
N SER A 155 11.55 -2.71 13.33
CA SER A 155 12.72 -2.36 14.17
C SER A 155 13.67 -3.53 14.37
N LEU A 156 13.16 -4.77 14.46
CA LEU A 156 13.97 -5.99 14.62
C LEU A 156 14.61 -6.44 13.31
N SER A 157 13.95 -6.26 12.17
CA SER A 157 14.53 -6.59 10.86
C SER A 157 15.71 -5.70 10.48
N SER A 158 15.84 -4.53 11.07
CA SER A 158 17.04 -3.69 10.95
C SER A 158 18.24 -4.16 11.80
N ILE A 159 18.02 -5.08 12.75
CA ILE A 159 19.03 -5.55 13.72
C ILE A 159 19.31 -7.06 13.56
N ALA A 160 18.37 -7.85 13.07
CA ALA A 160 18.49 -9.31 12.99
C ALA A 160 18.96 -9.78 11.60
N ASP A 161 20.26 -9.89 11.44
CA ASP A 161 20.90 -10.54 10.27
C ASP A 161 20.93 -12.07 10.40
N SER A 162 20.01 -12.70 11.11
CA SER A 162 20.05 -14.16 11.31
C SER A 162 18.72 -14.75 11.78
N GLY A 163 17.77 -14.91 10.88
CA GLY A 163 16.62 -15.75 11.12
C GLY A 163 15.87 -16.06 9.82
N PRO A 164 15.29 -17.25 9.66
CA PRO A 164 14.39 -17.48 8.55
C PRO A 164 13.24 -16.47 8.64
N ASP A 165 12.93 -15.85 7.51
CA ASP A 165 11.76 -14.96 7.39
C ASP A 165 10.49 -15.76 7.70
N GLU A 166 10.02 -15.75 8.94
CA GLU A 166 8.77 -16.41 9.36
C GLU A 166 7.53 -15.91 8.60
N PHE A 167 7.69 -14.88 7.78
CA PHE A 167 6.65 -14.26 6.96
C PHE A 167 6.80 -14.45 5.45
N ILE A 168 7.79 -15.21 5.00
CA ILE A 168 7.78 -15.70 3.63
C ILE A 168 6.83 -16.87 3.63
N ASP A 169 5.71 -16.74 2.95
CA ASP A 169 4.75 -17.81 2.74
C ASP A 169 5.53 -19.06 2.29
N SER A 170 5.45 -20.16 3.02
CA SER A 170 6.17 -21.39 2.70
C SER A 170 5.90 -21.85 1.26
N ALA A 171 4.74 -21.50 0.72
CA ALA A 171 4.38 -21.69 -0.68
C ALA A 171 5.31 -20.96 -1.67
N VAL A 172 5.96 -19.87 -1.28
CA VAL A 172 6.93 -19.15 -2.12
C VAL A 172 8.25 -19.92 -2.17
N LEU A 173 8.61 -20.63 -1.09
CA LEU A 173 9.84 -21.40 -1.02
C LEU A 173 9.68 -22.82 -1.59
N GLU A 174 8.50 -23.43 -1.52
CA GLU A 174 8.24 -24.77 -2.08
C GLU A 174 8.26 -24.79 -3.61
N GLY A 175 8.01 -23.65 -4.28
CA GLY A 175 8.21 -23.50 -5.72
C GLY A 175 9.67 -23.60 -6.19
N TYR A 176 10.63 -23.64 -5.25
CA TYR A 176 12.07 -23.80 -5.50
C TYR A 176 12.58 -25.23 -5.26
N SER A 177 11.69 -26.21 -5.07
CA SER A 177 12.08 -27.62 -5.00
C SER A 177 12.64 -28.06 -6.35
N LEU A 178 13.89 -28.46 -6.33
CA LEU A 178 14.71 -28.91 -7.43
C LEU A 178 13.97 -29.96 -8.29
N GLY A 179 13.73 -29.63 -9.55
CA GLY A 179 13.47 -30.55 -10.63
C GLY A 179 14.79 -30.83 -11.37
#